data_06858cba5bc5cc32eb23e902d80b5226
#
_entry.id   06858cba5bc5cc32eb23e902d80b5226
#
_cell.length_a   1.000
_cell.length_b   1.000
_cell.length_c   1.000
_cell.angle_alpha   90.00
_cell.angle_beta   90.00
_cell.angle_gamma   90.00
#
_symmetry.space_group_name_H-M   'P 1'
#
loop_
_entity.id
_entity.type
_entity.pdbx_description
1 polymer ?
#
loop_
_entity_poly.entity_id
_entity_poly.type
_entity_poly.pdbx_seq_one_letter_code
_entity_poly.pdbx_strand_id
1 'polypeptide(L)'
;MTIPASETTEPTTANFESATPQEILSWACGRFERICVAASFGKDSVTLLHMLRDIKPDIDVIYLNTGYDFPETLTLIESLRAEWGLNIKEYRPLLDVEEQEQRFGADLYKTDPDRCCGIRKVEPMARALEGYDAWITGLRRDETEFRKHIQVAEVQDGIQKVNPLANWTEEEVWGYIRANGVPGNPLYDKGYRSLGCWPCTLAGTWGRFERAGRWAGTSKAGGECGIHVGAAHREKQTHLEGGDGHRSGRPETDR
;
A
#
# COMPACT_ATOMS: atom_id res chain seq x y z
N MET A 1 -6.29 6.94 51.33
CA MET A 1 -6.36 5.77 50.46
C MET A 1 -5.96 6.20 49.06
N THR A 2 -4.72 5.94 48.69
CA THR A 2 -4.14 6.28 47.38
C THR A 2 -4.44 5.12 46.43
N ILE A 3 -5.19 5.40 45.37
CA ILE A 3 -5.45 4.43 44.31
C ILE A 3 -4.13 4.26 43.56
N PRO A 4 -3.61 3.03 43.36
CA PRO A 4 -2.42 2.83 42.55
C PRO A 4 -2.75 3.15 41.11
N ALA A 5 -1.90 3.95 40.44
CA ALA A 5 -1.93 4.18 39.03
C ALA A 5 -1.74 2.79 38.33
N SER A 6 -2.66 2.43 37.45
CA SER A 6 -2.51 1.26 36.61
C SER A 6 -1.26 1.45 35.75
N GLU A 7 -0.26 0.59 35.94
CA GLU A 7 0.85 0.45 35.02
C GLU A 7 0.27 0.06 33.66
N THR A 8 0.12 1.01 32.78
CA THR A 8 -0.04 0.75 31.35
C THR A 8 1.32 0.24 30.86
N THR A 9 1.51 -1.07 30.88
CA THR A 9 2.61 -1.75 30.20
C THR A 9 2.55 -1.33 28.74
N GLU A 10 3.55 -0.57 28.25
CA GLU A 10 3.72 -0.32 26.83
C GLU A 10 3.74 -1.68 26.12
N PRO A 11 2.93 -1.88 25.05
CA PRO A 11 2.94 -3.14 24.33
C PRO A 11 4.33 -3.33 23.71
N THR A 12 5.05 -4.33 24.19
CA THR A 12 6.26 -4.82 23.54
C THR A 12 5.85 -5.54 22.24
N THR A 13 6.73 -5.62 21.25
CA THR A 13 6.47 -6.29 19.97
C THR A 13 5.91 -7.72 20.14
N ALA A 14 6.16 -8.40 21.24
CA ALA A 14 5.60 -9.70 21.61
C ALA A 14 4.06 -9.67 21.86
N ASN A 15 3.48 -8.54 22.24
CA ASN A 15 2.06 -8.42 22.53
C ASN A 15 1.23 -8.10 21.26
N PHE A 16 1.83 -7.65 20.18
CA PHE A 16 1.09 -7.30 18.96
C PHE A 16 0.51 -8.51 18.21
N GLU A 17 1.09 -9.69 18.35
CA GLU A 17 0.57 -10.89 17.67
C GLU A 17 -0.81 -11.33 18.19
N SER A 18 -1.19 -10.94 19.39
CA SER A 18 -2.51 -11.21 19.99
C SER A 18 -3.41 -9.99 20.12
N ALA A 19 -2.90 -8.80 19.78
CA ALA A 19 -3.66 -7.55 19.88
C ALA A 19 -4.66 -7.40 18.72
N THR A 20 -5.79 -6.79 19.02
CA THR A 20 -6.79 -6.41 18.01
C THR A 20 -6.28 -5.24 17.16
N PRO A 21 -6.78 -5.07 15.91
CA PRO A 21 -6.44 -3.89 15.11
C PRO A 21 -6.71 -2.56 15.82
N GLN A 22 -7.79 -2.46 16.58
CA GLN A 22 -8.14 -1.25 17.32
C GLN A 22 -7.13 -0.93 18.45
N GLU A 23 -6.64 -1.96 19.16
CA GLU A 23 -5.59 -1.79 20.17
C GLU A 23 -4.28 -1.35 19.53
N ILE A 24 -3.89 -1.92 18.39
CA ILE A 24 -2.70 -1.53 17.63
C ILE A 24 -2.82 -0.08 17.12
N LEU A 25 -3.97 0.29 16.56
CA LEU A 25 -4.25 1.64 16.11
C LEU A 25 -4.19 2.65 17.27
N SER A 26 -4.81 2.33 18.41
CA SER A 26 -4.80 3.17 19.59
C SER A 26 -3.39 3.38 20.13
N TRP A 27 -2.58 2.31 20.18
CA TRP A 27 -1.18 2.39 20.54
C TRP A 27 -0.40 3.30 19.57
N ALA A 28 -0.53 3.08 18.26
CA ALA A 28 0.20 3.86 17.27
C ALA A 28 -0.16 5.36 17.32
N CYS A 29 -1.46 5.68 17.38
CA CYS A 29 -1.95 7.05 17.45
C CYS A 29 -1.59 7.75 18.78
N GLY A 30 -1.48 7.01 19.87
CA GLY A 30 -1.02 7.55 21.16
C GLY A 30 0.49 7.71 21.26
N ARG A 31 1.27 6.93 20.50
CA ARG A 31 2.73 6.91 20.56
C ARG A 31 3.40 7.90 19.62
N PHE A 32 2.81 8.16 18.45
CA PHE A 32 3.40 9.01 17.41
C PHE A 32 2.52 10.24 17.17
N GLU A 33 3.09 11.42 17.34
CA GLU A 33 2.37 12.68 17.11
C GLU A 33 2.15 12.92 15.61
N ARG A 34 3.22 12.73 14.80
CA ARG A 34 3.18 12.89 13.34
C ARG A 34 2.96 11.53 12.70
N ILE A 35 1.71 11.08 12.70
CA ILE A 35 1.28 9.80 12.14
C ILE A 35 0.26 10.01 11.04
N CYS A 36 0.34 9.22 9.96
CA CYS A 36 -0.63 9.19 8.87
C CYS A 36 -1.08 7.76 8.55
N VAL A 37 -2.14 7.64 7.75
CA VAL A 37 -2.59 6.36 7.18
C VAL A 37 -2.53 6.41 5.66
N ALA A 38 -1.86 5.42 5.03
CA ALA A 38 -1.86 5.27 3.58
C ALA A 38 -3.10 4.48 3.14
N ALA A 39 -3.92 5.08 2.29
CA ALA A 39 -5.16 4.49 1.83
C ALA A 39 -5.24 4.40 0.29
N SER A 40 -5.41 3.18 -0.22
CA SER A 40 -5.72 2.92 -1.64
C SER A 40 -7.22 2.81 -1.89
N PHE A 41 -8.05 3.00 -0.87
CA PHE A 41 -9.51 2.86 -0.90
C PHE A 41 -10.00 1.48 -1.38
N GLY A 42 -9.17 0.45 -1.23
CA GLY A 42 -9.58 -0.94 -1.23
C GLY A 42 -10.16 -1.35 0.14
N LYS A 43 -10.75 -2.55 0.24
CA LYS A 43 -11.45 -3.04 1.45
C LYS A 43 -10.63 -2.91 2.74
N ASP A 44 -9.34 -3.24 2.68
CA ASP A 44 -8.47 -3.24 3.85
C ASP A 44 -8.21 -1.82 4.38
N SER A 45 -7.87 -0.87 3.48
CA SER A 45 -7.65 0.52 3.87
C SER A 45 -8.95 1.22 4.30
N VAL A 46 -10.09 0.92 3.67
CA VAL A 46 -11.39 1.48 4.11
C VAL A 46 -11.79 0.93 5.48
N THR A 47 -11.49 -0.34 5.78
CA THR A 47 -11.66 -0.92 7.11
C THR A 47 -10.84 -0.17 8.16
N LEU A 48 -9.57 0.13 7.89
CA LEU A 48 -8.73 0.94 8.78
C LEU A 48 -9.26 2.36 8.96
N LEU A 49 -9.66 3.01 7.87
CA LEU A 49 -10.26 4.35 7.94
C LEU A 49 -11.51 4.37 8.81
N HIS A 50 -12.35 3.34 8.71
CA HIS A 50 -13.54 3.21 9.55
C HIS A 50 -13.18 3.10 11.03
N MET A 51 -12.19 2.27 11.41
CA MET A 51 -11.74 2.13 12.79
C MET A 51 -11.10 3.44 13.32
N LEU A 52 -10.34 4.15 12.47
CA LEU A 52 -9.65 5.38 12.84
C LEU A 52 -10.60 6.55 13.10
N ARG A 53 -11.83 6.52 12.61
CA ARG A 53 -12.85 7.56 12.89
C ARG A 53 -13.12 7.74 14.39
N ASP A 54 -13.05 6.65 15.15
CA ASP A 54 -13.28 6.67 16.59
C ASP A 54 -12.00 6.91 17.41
N ILE A 55 -10.82 6.62 16.81
CA ILE A 55 -9.53 6.67 17.51
C ILE A 55 -8.81 8.01 17.26
N LYS A 56 -8.72 8.43 16.01
CA LYS A 56 -8.05 9.66 15.57
C LYS A 56 -8.73 10.21 14.31
N PRO A 57 -9.91 10.86 14.47
CA PRO A 57 -10.73 11.32 13.33
C PRO A 57 -10.04 12.38 12.46
N ASP A 58 -9.03 13.07 13.00
CA ASP A 58 -8.24 14.11 12.33
C ASP A 58 -6.97 13.58 11.64
N ILE A 59 -6.77 12.25 11.60
CA ILE A 59 -5.57 11.66 11.00
C ILE A 59 -5.42 12.05 9.54
N ASP A 60 -4.18 12.35 9.11
CA ASP A 60 -3.86 12.59 7.71
C ASP A 60 -3.99 11.28 6.91
N VAL A 61 -4.84 11.28 5.89
CA VAL A 61 -5.06 10.15 4.97
C VAL A 61 -4.26 10.40 3.70
N ILE A 62 -3.16 9.68 3.52
CA ILE A 62 -2.32 9.76 2.33
C ILE A 62 -2.96 8.96 1.20
N TYR A 63 -3.33 9.63 0.13
CA TYR A 63 -3.84 9.02 -1.10
C TYR A 63 -2.89 9.30 -2.26
N LEU A 64 -2.45 8.23 -2.95
CA LEU A 64 -1.63 8.34 -4.14
C LEU A 64 -2.53 8.27 -5.38
N ASN A 65 -2.81 9.42 -5.98
CA ASN A 65 -3.50 9.48 -7.26
C ASN A 65 -2.51 9.15 -8.38
N THR A 66 -2.58 7.90 -8.84
CA THR A 66 -1.63 7.37 -9.82
C THR A 66 -1.92 7.84 -11.25
N GLY A 67 -3.06 8.44 -11.52
CA GLY A 67 -3.57 8.72 -12.86
C GLY A 67 -4.16 7.48 -13.55
N TYR A 68 -4.12 6.32 -12.88
CA TYR A 68 -4.66 5.04 -13.36
C TYR A 68 -5.70 4.45 -12.39
N ASP A 69 -6.38 5.30 -11.63
CA ASP A 69 -7.40 4.83 -10.69
C ASP A 69 -8.71 4.53 -11.40
N PHE A 70 -9.43 3.51 -10.95
CA PHE A 70 -10.77 3.21 -11.45
C PHE A 70 -11.74 4.37 -11.13
N PRO A 71 -12.66 4.74 -12.02
CA PRO A 71 -13.69 5.74 -11.73
C PRO A 71 -14.51 5.42 -10.47
N GLU A 72 -14.80 4.14 -10.22
CA GLU A 72 -15.50 3.68 -9.03
C GLU A 72 -14.71 3.96 -7.75
N THR A 73 -13.37 3.83 -7.81
CA THR A 73 -12.50 4.18 -6.68
C THR A 73 -12.52 5.68 -6.40
N LEU A 74 -12.44 6.51 -7.45
CA LEU A 74 -12.51 7.98 -7.31
C LEU A 74 -13.86 8.41 -6.72
N THR A 75 -14.97 7.81 -7.17
CA THR A 75 -16.29 8.06 -6.62
C THR A 75 -16.38 7.69 -5.14
N LEU A 76 -15.86 6.53 -4.76
CA LEU A 76 -15.82 6.10 -3.35
C LEU A 76 -15.00 7.06 -2.48
N ILE A 77 -13.86 7.55 -2.97
CA ILE A 77 -13.02 8.53 -2.26
C ILE A 77 -13.83 9.79 -1.94
N GLU A 78 -14.53 10.35 -2.91
CA GLU A 78 -15.31 11.57 -2.70
C GLU A 78 -16.51 11.34 -1.77
N SER A 79 -17.19 10.19 -1.87
CA SER A 79 -18.25 9.83 -0.91
C SER A 79 -17.72 9.75 0.51
N LEU A 80 -16.63 9.01 0.74
CA LEU A 80 -16.05 8.84 2.08
C LEU A 80 -15.45 10.15 2.61
N ARG A 81 -14.88 10.99 1.75
CA ARG A 81 -14.42 12.32 2.13
C ARG A 81 -15.58 13.14 2.70
N ALA A 82 -16.73 13.15 1.99
CA ALA A 82 -17.89 13.92 2.40
C ALA A 82 -18.58 13.35 3.65
N GLU A 83 -18.78 12.02 3.69
CA GLU A 83 -19.53 11.36 4.77
C GLU A 83 -18.73 11.25 6.07
N TRP A 84 -17.43 10.97 5.97
CA TRP A 84 -16.59 10.72 7.14
C TRP A 84 -15.69 11.90 7.53
N GLY A 85 -15.71 12.98 6.75
CA GLY A 85 -14.88 14.16 7.02
C GLY A 85 -13.39 13.88 6.93
N LEU A 86 -12.95 12.96 6.04
CA LEU A 86 -11.57 12.51 5.95
C LEU A 86 -10.62 13.64 5.54
N ASN A 87 -9.50 13.79 6.27
CA ASN A 87 -8.43 14.73 5.94
C ASN A 87 -7.49 14.12 4.89
N ILE A 88 -7.96 14.06 3.63
CA ILE A 88 -7.23 13.41 2.53
C ILE A 88 -6.16 14.34 1.97
N LYS A 89 -4.91 13.90 2.03
CA LYS A 89 -3.73 14.49 1.39
C LYS A 89 -3.46 13.72 0.11
N GLU A 90 -3.79 14.32 -1.02
CA GLU A 90 -3.57 13.71 -2.34
C GLU A 90 -2.15 14.00 -2.83
N TYR A 91 -1.44 12.95 -3.22
CA TYR A 91 -0.12 13.03 -3.85
C TYR A 91 -0.17 12.46 -5.26
N ARG A 92 0.36 13.22 -6.21
CA ARG A 92 0.47 12.83 -7.63
C ARG A 92 1.93 12.61 -8.01
N PRO A 93 2.19 11.74 -9.01
CA PRO A 93 3.51 11.66 -9.65
C PRO A 93 3.97 13.01 -10.19
N LEU A 94 5.28 13.21 -10.26
CA LEU A 94 5.87 14.42 -10.86
C LEU A 94 5.63 14.49 -12.38
N LEU A 95 5.47 13.32 -13.03
CA LEU A 95 5.08 13.22 -14.44
C LEU A 95 3.62 12.81 -14.52
N ASP A 96 2.83 13.43 -15.35
CA ASP A 96 1.52 12.91 -15.70
C ASP A 96 1.64 11.65 -16.60
N VAL A 97 0.51 11.08 -17.04
CA VAL A 97 0.54 9.85 -17.86
C VAL A 97 1.14 10.11 -19.23
N GLU A 98 0.79 11.24 -19.84
CA GLU A 98 1.24 11.63 -21.18
C GLU A 98 2.75 11.91 -21.17
N GLU A 99 3.26 12.67 -20.22
CA GLU A 99 4.69 12.95 -20.03
C GLU A 99 5.49 11.67 -19.79
N GLN A 100 4.93 10.73 -19.02
CA GLN A 100 5.54 9.42 -18.83
C GLN A 100 5.64 8.64 -20.13
N GLU A 101 4.57 8.62 -20.93
CA GLU A 101 4.55 7.91 -22.23
C GLU A 101 5.52 8.54 -23.24
N GLN A 102 5.59 9.86 -23.29
CA GLN A 102 6.55 10.58 -24.14
C GLN A 102 8.00 10.24 -23.76
N ARG A 103 8.29 10.10 -22.47
CA ARG A 103 9.65 9.89 -21.97
C ARG A 103 10.11 8.43 -22.00
N PHE A 104 9.22 7.48 -21.74
CA PHE A 104 9.55 6.08 -21.54
C PHE A 104 8.84 5.12 -22.49
N GLY A 105 8.02 5.64 -23.40
CA GLY A 105 7.19 4.86 -24.31
C GLY A 105 5.80 4.53 -23.73
N ALA A 106 4.89 4.18 -24.63
CA ALA A 106 3.53 3.81 -24.29
C ALA A 106 3.47 2.56 -23.41
N ASP A 107 2.40 2.43 -22.63
CA ASP A 107 2.12 1.24 -21.82
C ASP A 107 3.27 0.81 -20.88
N LEU A 108 3.98 1.78 -20.28
CA LEU A 108 5.10 1.50 -19.36
C LEU A 108 4.72 0.49 -18.26
N TYR A 109 3.46 0.45 -17.84
CA TYR A 109 2.94 -0.51 -16.87
C TYR A 109 3.00 -1.98 -17.37
N LYS A 110 3.12 -2.22 -18.69
CA LYS A 110 3.31 -3.55 -19.29
C LYS A 110 4.79 -3.84 -19.57
N THR A 111 5.49 -2.86 -20.14
CA THR A 111 6.87 -3.02 -20.63
C THR A 111 7.90 -2.97 -19.50
N ASP A 112 7.68 -2.11 -18.49
CA ASP A 112 8.51 -1.97 -17.30
C ASP A 112 7.62 -1.61 -16.09
N PRO A 113 6.88 -2.59 -15.52
CA PRO A 113 5.96 -2.35 -14.42
C PRO A 113 6.65 -1.85 -13.14
N ASP A 114 7.93 -2.18 -12.93
CA ASP A 114 8.68 -1.72 -11.78
C ASP A 114 9.01 -0.23 -11.89
N ARG A 115 9.48 0.22 -13.03
CA ARG A 115 9.68 1.65 -13.30
C ARG A 115 8.37 2.43 -13.22
N CYS A 116 7.29 1.90 -13.81
CA CYS A 116 5.97 2.52 -13.71
C CYS A 116 5.54 2.68 -12.24
N CYS A 117 5.66 1.63 -11.42
CA CYS A 117 5.38 1.71 -9.99
C CYS A 117 6.32 2.67 -9.25
N GLY A 118 7.59 2.72 -9.66
CA GLY A 118 8.58 3.68 -9.14
C GLY A 118 8.11 5.12 -9.29
N ILE A 119 7.72 5.49 -10.50
CA ILE A 119 7.22 6.84 -10.84
C ILE A 119 5.87 7.12 -10.18
N ARG A 120 4.91 6.18 -10.29
CA ARG A 120 3.51 6.41 -9.94
C ARG A 120 3.18 6.22 -8.48
N LYS A 121 4.05 5.53 -7.72
CA LYS A 121 3.74 5.16 -6.33
C LYS A 121 4.90 5.37 -5.37
N VAL A 122 6.10 4.87 -5.70
CA VAL A 122 7.22 4.87 -4.75
C VAL A 122 7.71 6.29 -4.50
N GLU A 123 7.95 7.07 -5.55
CA GLU A 123 8.36 8.46 -5.45
C GLU A 123 7.31 9.34 -4.74
N PRO A 124 6.01 9.32 -5.16
CA PRO A 124 5.00 10.11 -4.44
C PRO A 124 4.82 9.71 -2.98
N MET A 125 4.97 8.41 -2.66
CA MET A 125 4.90 7.96 -1.27
C MET A 125 6.09 8.45 -0.45
N ALA A 126 7.30 8.46 -1.00
CA ALA A 126 8.46 8.99 -0.31
C ALA A 126 8.25 10.46 0.07
N ARG A 127 7.78 11.29 -0.87
CA ARG A 127 7.41 12.70 -0.58
C ARG A 127 6.27 12.82 0.44
N ALA A 128 5.29 11.93 0.34
CA ALA A 128 4.14 11.96 1.25
C ALA A 128 4.52 11.66 2.69
N LEU A 129 5.54 10.83 2.90
CA LEU A 129 5.99 10.44 4.25
C LEU A 129 7.00 11.42 4.86
N GLU A 130 7.44 12.44 4.12
CA GLU A 130 8.34 13.46 4.66
C GLU A 130 7.69 14.16 5.88
N GLY A 131 8.41 14.15 6.99
CA GLY A 131 7.97 14.78 8.23
C GLY A 131 7.07 13.94 9.12
N TYR A 132 6.66 12.72 8.73
CA TYR A 132 5.96 11.79 9.61
C TYR A 132 6.94 10.89 10.37
N ASP A 133 6.56 10.55 11.61
CA ASP A 133 7.31 9.60 12.45
C ASP A 133 6.81 8.16 12.23
N ALA A 134 5.53 8.03 11.87
CA ALA A 134 4.89 6.74 11.63
C ALA A 134 3.83 6.81 10.51
N TRP A 135 3.58 5.66 9.89
CA TRP A 135 2.51 5.49 8.92
C TRP A 135 1.82 4.14 9.07
N ILE A 136 0.51 4.14 8.89
CA ILE A 136 -0.36 2.98 9.00
C ILE A 136 -0.67 2.44 7.61
N THR A 137 -0.67 1.11 7.45
CA THR A 137 -1.00 0.44 6.18
C THR A 137 -1.99 -0.71 6.39
N GLY A 138 -2.77 -1.02 5.37
CA GLY A 138 -3.73 -2.14 5.38
C GLY A 138 -3.13 -3.46 4.89
N LEU A 139 -1.85 -3.72 5.10
CA LEU A 139 -1.22 -4.97 4.70
C LEU A 139 -1.67 -6.14 5.59
N ARG A 140 -1.89 -7.31 4.95
CA ARG A 140 -2.19 -8.56 5.63
C ARG A 140 -1.24 -9.68 5.17
N ARG A 141 -0.96 -10.62 6.07
CA ARG A 141 -0.06 -11.76 5.80
C ARG A 141 -0.66 -12.75 4.81
N ASP A 142 -1.97 -12.86 4.73
CA ASP A 142 -2.66 -13.81 3.85
C ASP A 142 -2.83 -13.35 2.40
N GLU A 143 -2.53 -12.09 2.08
CA GLU A 143 -2.75 -11.51 0.74
C GLU A 143 -1.82 -12.11 -0.33
N THR A 144 -0.57 -12.42 0.02
CA THR A 144 0.45 -13.00 -0.89
C THR A 144 1.47 -13.81 -0.11
N GLU A 145 2.19 -14.68 -0.82
CA GLU A 145 3.37 -15.37 -0.26
C GLU A 145 4.43 -14.39 0.24
N PHE A 146 4.62 -13.28 -0.48
CA PHE A 146 5.60 -12.24 -0.16
C PHE A 146 5.30 -11.57 1.19
N ARG A 147 4.01 -11.42 1.54
CA ARG A 147 3.56 -10.72 2.76
C ARG A 147 3.54 -11.57 4.01
N LYS A 148 3.75 -12.87 3.93
CA LYS A 148 3.65 -13.80 5.07
C LYS A 148 4.46 -13.40 6.30
N HIS A 149 5.54 -12.67 6.10
CA HIS A 149 6.51 -12.34 7.15
C HIS A 149 6.50 -10.86 7.56
N ILE A 150 5.51 -10.07 7.08
CA ILE A 150 5.39 -8.67 7.53
C ILE A 150 5.16 -8.63 9.04
N GLN A 151 5.78 -7.64 9.68
CA GLN A 151 5.59 -7.41 11.11
C GLN A 151 4.38 -6.49 11.32
N VAL A 152 3.70 -6.61 12.46
CA VAL A 152 2.65 -5.67 12.87
C VAL A 152 3.21 -4.26 13.01
N ALA A 153 4.45 -4.14 13.51
CA ALA A 153 5.17 -2.87 13.61
C ALA A 153 6.64 -3.10 13.21
N GLU A 154 7.14 -2.33 12.26
CA GLU A 154 8.51 -2.41 11.75
C GLU A 154 9.04 -1.03 11.37
N VAL A 155 10.35 -0.85 11.32
CA VAL A 155 10.96 0.37 10.78
C VAL A 155 11.30 0.14 9.31
N GLN A 156 10.73 0.96 8.43
CA GLN A 156 11.02 0.95 7.01
C GLN A 156 11.55 2.32 6.60
N ASP A 157 12.75 2.37 6.03
CA ASP A 157 13.41 3.59 5.56
C ASP A 157 13.47 4.70 6.65
N GLY A 158 13.66 4.31 7.92
CA GLY A 158 13.78 5.22 9.05
C GLY A 158 12.45 5.68 9.67
N ILE A 159 11.30 5.27 9.12
CA ILE A 159 9.96 5.63 9.59
C ILE A 159 9.28 4.38 10.16
N GLN A 160 8.55 4.55 11.27
CA GLN A 160 7.76 3.45 11.84
C GLN A 160 6.59 3.11 10.91
N LYS A 161 6.52 1.87 10.46
CA LYS A 161 5.40 1.33 9.70
C LYS A 161 4.57 0.43 10.60
N VAL A 162 3.26 0.61 10.57
CA VAL A 162 2.31 -0.14 11.39
C VAL A 162 1.28 -0.81 10.49
N ASN A 163 1.12 -2.13 10.65
CA ASN A 163 0.23 -2.97 9.87
C ASN A 163 -0.84 -3.60 10.80
N PRO A 164 -1.88 -2.88 11.21
CA PRO A 164 -2.82 -3.35 12.22
C PRO A 164 -3.60 -4.60 11.80
N LEU A 165 -3.80 -4.77 10.49
CA LEU A 165 -4.50 -5.92 9.92
C LEU A 165 -3.57 -7.10 9.60
N ALA A 166 -2.28 -7.07 9.97
CA ALA A 166 -1.29 -8.07 9.57
C ALA A 166 -1.75 -9.52 9.84
N ASN A 167 -2.45 -9.75 10.96
CA ASN A 167 -2.93 -11.06 11.38
C ASN A 167 -4.34 -11.41 10.87
N TRP A 168 -5.04 -10.46 10.25
CA TRP A 168 -6.39 -10.69 9.75
C TRP A 168 -6.39 -11.43 8.42
N THR A 169 -7.37 -12.31 8.28
CA THR A 169 -7.70 -12.97 7.02
C THR A 169 -8.62 -12.10 6.15
N GLU A 170 -8.75 -12.45 4.87
CA GLU A 170 -9.72 -11.82 3.97
C GLU A 170 -11.14 -11.93 4.51
N GLU A 171 -11.48 -13.09 5.12
CA GLU A 171 -12.80 -13.34 5.71
C GLU A 171 -13.10 -12.43 6.90
N GLU A 172 -12.12 -12.18 7.78
CA GLU A 172 -12.26 -11.26 8.92
C GLU A 172 -12.47 -9.82 8.46
N VAL A 173 -11.76 -9.37 7.42
CA VAL A 173 -11.99 -8.04 6.82
C VAL A 173 -13.43 -7.92 6.31
N TRP A 174 -13.88 -8.89 5.52
CA TRP A 174 -15.26 -8.89 5.02
C TRP A 174 -16.29 -9.05 6.13
N GLY A 175 -15.98 -9.82 7.17
CA GLY A 175 -16.80 -9.94 8.39
C GLY A 175 -17.01 -8.59 9.07
N TYR A 176 -15.92 -7.85 9.25
CA TYR A 176 -15.96 -6.49 9.82
C TYR A 176 -16.76 -5.52 8.95
N ILE A 177 -16.52 -5.51 7.63
CA ILE A 177 -17.22 -4.65 6.68
C ILE A 177 -18.75 -4.89 6.77
N ARG A 178 -19.18 -6.15 6.75
CA ARG A 178 -20.61 -6.50 6.84
C ARG A 178 -21.22 -6.13 8.20
N ALA A 179 -20.52 -6.42 9.29
CA ALA A 179 -21.01 -6.18 10.64
C ALA A 179 -21.17 -4.68 10.96
N ASN A 180 -20.37 -3.83 10.34
CA ASN A 180 -20.34 -2.38 10.60
C ASN A 180 -20.95 -1.54 9.46
N GLY A 181 -21.47 -2.16 8.41
CA GLY A 181 -22.03 -1.44 7.26
C GLY A 181 -21.02 -0.55 6.54
N VAL A 182 -19.74 -0.97 6.51
CA VAL A 182 -18.67 -0.17 5.89
C VAL A 182 -18.87 -0.11 4.38
N PRO A 183 -18.89 1.09 3.75
CA PRO A 183 -19.02 1.21 2.30
C PRO A 183 -17.89 0.48 1.55
N GLY A 184 -18.27 -0.31 0.55
CA GLY A 184 -17.33 -1.06 -0.30
C GLY A 184 -17.20 -0.46 -1.70
N ASN A 185 -16.08 -0.73 -2.36
CA ASN A 185 -15.93 -0.41 -3.77
C ASN A 185 -16.77 -1.40 -4.61
N PRO A 186 -17.67 -0.91 -5.50
CA PRO A 186 -18.58 -1.78 -6.28
C PRO A 186 -17.85 -2.73 -7.26
N LEU A 187 -16.56 -2.54 -7.48
CA LEU A 187 -15.74 -3.45 -8.29
C LEU A 187 -15.61 -4.84 -7.66
N TYR A 188 -15.75 -4.96 -6.35
CA TYR A 188 -15.76 -6.28 -5.69
C TYR A 188 -16.94 -7.14 -6.16
N ASP A 189 -18.11 -6.52 -6.37
CA ASP A 189 -19.30 -7.19 -6.90
C ASP A 189 -19.14 -7.59 -8.39
N LYS A 190 -18.18 -6.95 -9.09
CA LYS A 190 -17.81 -7.26 -10.48
C LYS A 190 -16.70 -8.32 -10.59
N GLY A 191 -16.35 -9.00 -9.47
CA GLY A 191 -15.40 -10.10 -9.43
C GLY A 191 -13.94 -9.69 -9.29
N TYR A 192 -13.66 -8.44 -8.95
CA TYR A 192 -12.32 -8.05 -8.51
C TYR A 192 -12.10 -8.51 -7.07
N ARG A 193 -10.94 -9.10 -6.77
CA ARG A 193 -10.58 -9.50 -5.40
C ARG A 193 -9.62 -8.51 -4.72
N SER A 194 -8.80 -7.83 -5.51
CA SER A 194 -7.86 -6.80 -5.06
C SER A 194 -7.89 -5.64 -6.03
N LEU A 195 -7.80 -4.41 -5.53
CA LEU A 195 -7.86 -3.20 -6.34
C LEU A 195 -6.53 -2.44 -6.37
N GLY A 196 -6.29 -1.73 -7.46
CA GLY A 196 -5.15 -0.83 -7.67
C GLY A 196 -5.29 -0.13 -9.00
N CYS A 197 -4.20 0.19 -9.70
CA CYS A 197 -4.27 0.80 -11.04
C CYS A 197 -5.07 -0.08 -11.99
N TRP A 198 -6.03 0.50 -12.74
CA TRP A 198 -6.90 -0.25 -13.64
C TRP A 198 -6.14 -1.06 -14.70
N PRO A 199 -5.01 -0.58 -15.31
CA PRO A 199 -4.31 -1.37 -16.30
C PRO A 199 -3.54 -2.57 -15.72
N CYS A 200 -3.35 -2.59 -14.39
CA CYS A 200 -2.63 -3.65 -13.69
C CYS A 200 -3.54 -4.53 -12.82
N THR A 201 -4.86 -4.49 -13.02
CA THR A 201 -5.81 -5.20 -12.16
C THR A 201 -6.86 -5.89 -13.02
N LEU A 202 -6.94 -7.22 -12.95
CA LEU A 202 -7.90 -8.04 -13.69
C LEU A 202 -8.95 -8.62 -12.74
N ALA A 203 -10.22 -8.61 -13.19
CA ALA A 203 -11.32 -9.33 -12.54
C ALA A 203 -11.27 -10.82 -12.89
N GLY A 204 -11.95 -11.65 -12.07
CA GLY A 204 -12.16 -13.07 -12.38
C GLY A 204 -10.91 -13.95 -12.36
N THR A 205 -9.78 -13.43 -11.87
CA THR A 205 -8.56 -14.23 -11.71
C THR A 205 -8.64 -15.07 -10.44
N TRP A 206 -8.78 -16.38 -10.64
CA TRP A 206 -8.85 -17.36 -9.55
C TRP A 206 -7.44 -17.87 -9.24
N GLY A 207 -6.95 -17.58 -8.07
CA GLY A 207 -5.67 -18.04 -7.57
C GLY A 207 -5.72 -18.24 -6.05
N ARG A 208 -4.67 -18.87 -5.50
CA ARG A 208 -4.55 -19.11 -4.06
C ARG A 208 -4.64 -17.81 -3.26
N PHE A 209 -4.06 -16.73 -3.78
CA PHE A 209 -4.00 -15.43 -3.13
C PHE A 209 -4.98 -14.46 -3.80
N GLU A 210 -5.55 -13.54 -3.01
CA GLU A 210 -6.50 -12.54 -3.51
C GLU A 210 -5.89 -11.60 -4.56
N ARG A 211 -4.57 -11.38 -4.51
CA ARG A 211 -3.83 -10.50 -5.41
C ARG A 211 -3.41 -11.16 -6.73
N ALA A 212 -3.90 -12.37 -7.04
CA ALA A 212 -3.56 -13.08 -8.27
C ALA A 212 -3.86 -12.29 -9.56
N GLY A 213 -4.85 -11.38 -9.52
CA GLY A 213 -5.20 -10.47 -10.62
C GLY A 213 -4.27 -9.26 -10.79
N ARG A 214 -3.32 -9.05 -9.87
CA ARG A 214 -2.43 -7.89 -9.91
C ARG A 214 -1.24 -8.18 -10.81
N TRP A 215 -0.98 -7.25 -11.73
CA TRP A 215 0.09 -7.36 -12.76
C TRP A 215 0.05 -8.64 -13.58
N ALA A 216 -1.09 -9.31 -13.65
CA ALA A 216 -1.24 -10.53 -14.45
C ALA A 216 -0.86 -10.26 -15.92
N GLY A 217 -0.06 -11.14 -16.51
CA GLY A 217 0.45 -10.98 -17.88
C GLY A 217 1.64 -10.04 -18.03
N THR A 218 2.23 -9.56 -16.93
CA THR A 218 3.48 -8.76 -16.92
C THR A 218 4.62 -9.53 -16.25
N SER A 219 5.85 -9.03 -16.38
CA SER A 219 7.03 -9.56 -15.65
C SER A 219 6.89 -9.49 -14.14
N LYS A 220 5.97 -8.66 -13.62
CA LYS A 220 5.72 -8.46 -12.19
C LYS A 220 4.57 -9.32 -11.63
N ALA A 221 4.02 -10.25 -12.42
CA ALA A 221 2.93 -11.11 -11.96
C ALA A 221 3.28 -11.83 -10.64
N GLY A 222 2.42 -11.72 -9.63
CA GLY A 222 2.66 -12.25 -8.28
C GLY A 222 3.67 -11.48 -7.42
N GLY A 223 4.20 -10.36 -7.92
CA GLY A 223 5.14 -9.50 -7.21
C GLY A 223 4.49 -8.49 -6.25
N GLU A 224 5.30 -7.55 -5.75
CA GLU A 224 4.87 -6.53 -4.80
C GLU A 224 5.14 -5.12 -5.33
N CYS A 225 4.35 -4.15 -4.90
CA CYS A 225 4.63 -2.74 -5.15
C CYS A 225 5.81 -2.28 -4.29
N GLY A 226 6.74 -1.53 -4.87
CA GLY A 226 7.94 -1.03 -4.20
C GLY A 226 7.69 -0.14 -2.96
N ILE A 227 6.46 0.33 -2.72
CA ILE A 227 6.10 1.08 -1.51
C ILE A 227 6.37 0.27 -0.23
N HIS A 228 6.09 -1.03 -0.27
CA HIS A 228 6.13 -1.90 0.92
C HIS A 228 7.44 -2.66 1.08
N VAL A 229 8.42 -2.40 0.21
CA VAL A 229 9.78 -2.92 0.31
C VAL A 229 10.75 -1.78 0.60
N GLY A 230 11.66 -1.96 1.54
CA GLY A 230 12.65 -0.93 1.91
C GLY A 230 13.61 -0.58 0.77
N ALA A 231 14.28 0.58 0.86
CA ALA A 231 15.21 1.09 -0.14
C ALA A 231 16.29 0.08 -0.51
N ALA A 232 16.87 -0.60 0.47
CA ALA A 232 17.90 -1.62 0.26
C ALA A 232 17.44 -2.81 -0.61
N HIS A 233 16.14 -3.13 -0.61
CA HIS A 233 15.57 -4.18 -1.46
C HIS A 233 15.30 -3.64 -2.88
N ARG A 234 14.88 -2.39 -3.00
CA ARG A 234 14.69 -1.71 -4.28
C ARG A 234 15.98 -1.56 -5.08
N GLU A 235 17.09 -1.20 -4.40
CA GLU A 235 18.41 -1.11 -5.02
C GLU A 235 18.91 -2.44 -5.59
N LYS A 236 18.67 -3.55 -4.89
CA LYS A 236 19.03 -4.88 -5.38
C LYS A 236 18.28 -5.27 -6.66
N GLN A 237 17.02 -4.90 -6.80
CA GLN A 237 16.23 -5.16 -8.01
C GLN A 237 16.78 -4.36 -9.21
N THR A 238 17.17 -3.10 -9.02
CA THR A 238 17.72 -2.25 -10.10
C THR A 238 19.13 -2.66 -10.54
N HIS A 239 19.95 -3.23 -9.65
CA HIS A 239 21.30 -3.70 -9.98
C HIS A 239 21.35 -5.06 -10.69
N LEU A 240 20.32 -5.90 -10.55
CA LEU A 240 20.25 -7.18 -11.29
C LEU A 240 19.89 -6.99 -12.76
N GLU A 241 19.33 -5.85 -13.15
CA GLU A 241 18.94 -5.55 -14.54
C GLU A 241 19.97 -4.69 -15.30
N GLY A 242 21.06 -4.24 -14.65
CA GLY A 242 22.11 -3.40 -15.24
C GLY A 242 23.31 -4.14 -15.83
N GLY A 243 23.30 -5.46 -15.85
CA GLY A 243 24.43 -6.28 -16.24
C GLY A 243 24.21 -7.08 -17.52
N ASP A 244 24.05 -6.42 -18.68
CA ASP A 244 24.59 -6.94 -19.95
C ASP A 244 24.29 -5.96 -21.10
N GLY A 245 25.34 -5.51 -21.77
CA GLY A 245 25.17 -4.86 -23.06
C GLY A 245 26.20 -3.80 -23.40
N HIS A 246 27.50 -4.09 -23.32
CA HIS A 246 28.43 -3.46 -24.25
C HIS A 246 29.73 -4.26 -24.37
N ARG A 247 29.73 -5.30 -25.18
CA ARG A 247 30.96 -5.76 -25.87
C ARG A 247 30.92 -5.26 -27.30
N SER A 248 31.50 -4.09 -27.50
CA SER A 248 31.91 -3.64 -28.82
C SER A 248 33.10 -4.48 -29.30
N GLY A 249 32.83 -5.49 -30.12
CA GLY A 249 33.82 -6.15 -30.95
C GLY A 249 34.18 -5.23 -32.11
N ARG A 250 35.35 -4.63 -32.10
CA ARG A 250 35.98 -4.09 -33.31
C ARG A 250 36.39 -5.25 -34.19
N PRO A 251 36.15 -5.22 -35.52
CA PRO A 251 36.84 -6.09 -36.43
C PRO A 251 38.25 -5.54 -36.68
N GLU A 252 39.24 -6.37 -36.40
CA GLU A 252 40.61 -6.14 -36.90
C GLU A 252 40.59 -6.35 -38.40
N THR A 253 41.03 -5.33 -39.13
CA THR A 253 41.41 -5.44 -40.52
C THR A 253 42.89 -5.86 -40.56
N ASP A 254 43.14 -7.06 -41.08
CA ASP A 254 44.46 -7.40 -41.60
C ASP A 254 44.37 -7.75 -43.11
N ARG A 255 45.14 -7.01 -43.86
CA ARG A 255 45.73 -7.14 -45.21
C ARG A 255 45.17 -8.16 -46.18
#